data_30f561d3a7109ea6bfb94e2eed47bce4
#
_entry.id   30f561d3a7109ea6bfb94e2eed47bce4
#
_cell.length_a   1.000
_cell.length_b   1.000
_cell.length_c   1.000
_cell.angle_alpha   90.00
_cell.angle_beta   90.00
_cell.angle_gamma   90.00
#
_symmetry.space_group_name_H-M   'P 1'
#
loop_
_entity.id
_entity.type
_entity.pdbx_description
1 polymer ?
#
loop_
_entity_poly.entity_id
_entity_poly.type
_entity_poly.pdbx_seq_one_letter_code
_entity_poly.pdbx_strand_id
1 'polypeptide(L)'
;MKKDIFDIEMELVGREVYSDRLFLGHFAPTNGEQVVPICLPGQFVEIQVKNCDGVMLRRPISVYAATERTLDLLIQNAGKGTEVLCNAPVGSRFNILLPLGNTFRIPEAGARPLLVGGGVGVAPMYALGCAMKAKGIEPTFLLGARSAGHFSDLSHFDSVGELFITTEDASLGEQGYVTQHSILRAQKFTHIYMCGPTPMMKAVARWAREEGIPSQASLENHMACGIGVCLCCVEPTVKGHKTVCNDGPVFDTTELLWD
;
A
#
# COMPACT_ATOMS: atom_id res chain seq x y z
N MET A 1 22.12 3.57 5.92
CA MET A 1 22.51 3.56 4.48
C MET A 1 21.65 4.59 3.77
N LYS A 2 22.25 5.45 2.95
CA LYS A 2 21.49 6.30 2.02
C LYS A 2 20.79 5.37 1.03
N LYS A 3 19.48 5.51 0.86
CA LYS A 3 18.72 4.74 -0.14
C LYS A 3 19.01 5.37 -1.49
N ASP A 4 19.36 4.57 -2.48
CA ASP A 4 19.46 5.04 -3.85
C ASP A 4 18.04 5.27 -4.37
N ILE A 5 17.77 6.49 -4.79
CA ILE A 5 16.50 6.91 -5.41
C ILE A 5 16.78 7.14 -6.88
N PHE A 6 15.98 6.54 -7.73
CA PHE A 6 16.11 6.63 -9.18
C PHE A 6 14.97 7.51 -9.73
N ASP A 7 15.30 8.25 -10.76
CA ASP A 7 14.37 9.04 -11.54
C ASP A 7 14.25 8.40 -12.92
N ILE A 8 13.13 7.74 -13.18
CA ILE A 8 12.95 6.89 -14.36
C ILE A 8 11.73 7.35 -15.16
N GLU A 9 11.91 7.51 -16.48
CA GLU A 9 10.78 7.66 -17.40
C GLU A 9 10.22 6.28 -17.71
N MET A 10 8.95 6.06 -17.34
CA MET A 10 8.25 4.79 -17.50
C MET A 10 7.02 4.97 -18.38
N GLU A 11 6.70 3.95 -19.15
CA GLU A 11 5.52 3.87 -20.01
C GLU A 11 4.47 2.96 -19.35
N LEU A 12 3.21 3.39 -19.38
CA LEU A 12 2.06 2.54 -19.03
C LEU A 12 1.86 1.51 -20.15
N VAL A 13 2.35 0.29 -19.94
CA VAL A 13 2.33 -0.78 -20.96
C VAL A 13 1.09 -1.67 -20.90
N GLY A 14 0.33 -1.59 -19.79
CA GLY A 14 -0.91 -2.33 -19.62
C GLY A 14 -1.72 -1.79 -18.46
N ARG A 15 -3.01 -2.16 -18.40
CA ARG A 15 -3.88 -1.77 -17.30
C ARG A 15 -5.03 -2.76 -17.13
N GLU A 16 -5.38 -3.02 -15.89
CA GLU A 16 -6.58 -3.77 -15.49
C GLU A 16 -7.53 -2.81 -14.78
N VAL A 17 -8.73 -2.66 -15.32
CA VAL A 17 -9.72 -1.69 -14.80
C VAL A 17 -10.74 -2.45 -13.95
N TYR A 18 -10.84 -2.11 -12.68
CA TYR A 18 -11.77 -2.72 -11.72
C TYR A 18 -13.04 -1.90 -11.53
N SER A 19 -12.92 -0.57 -11.66
CA SER A 19 -14.06 0.35 -11.68
C SER A 19 -13.68 1.66 -12.40
N ASP A 20 -14.61 2.59 -12.53
CA ASP A 20 -14.35 3.95 -13.01
C ASP A 20 -13.34 4.73 -12.16
N ARG A 21 -13.06 4.24 -10.94
CA ARG A 21 -12.18 4.90 -9.98
C ARG A 21 -10.96 4.08 -9.53
N LEU A 22 -10.82 2.84 -9.97
CA LEU A 22 -9.75 1.94 -9.52
C LEU A 22 -9.18 1.13 -10.68
N PHE A 23 -7.87 1.18 -10.86
CA PHE A 23 -7.17 0.35 -11.84
C PHE A 23 -5.79 -0.08 -11.35
N LEU A 24 -5.31 -1.21 -11.83
CA LEU A 24 -3.92 -1.65 -11.71
C LEU A 24 -3.19 -1.26 -13.00
N GLY A 25 -2.19 -0.39 -12.88
CA GLY A 25 -1.35 0.02 -14.00
C GLY A 25 -0.03 -0.75 -14.01
N HIS A 26 0.36 -1.26 -15.18
CA HIS A 26 1.63 -1.92 -15.42
C HIS A 26 2.56 -0.93 -16.13
N PHE A 27 3.66 -0.57 -15.49
CA PHE A 27 4.63 0.39 -16.00
C PHE A 27 5.94 -0.29 -16.32
N ALA A 28 6.57 0.08 -17.43
CA ALA A 28 7.91 -0.40 -17.80
C ALA A 28 8.83 0.77 -18.15
N PRO A 29 10.15 0.69 -17.87
CA PRO A 29 11.09 1.71 -18.30
C PRO A 29 11.04 1.92 -19.82
N THR A 30 11.07 3.19 -20.25
CA THR A 30 11.06 3.51 -21.69
C THR A 30 12.37 3.16 -22.39
N ASN A 31 13.47 3.05 -21.64
CA ASN A 31 14.73 2.51 -22.10
C ASN A 31 14.77 1.01 -21.81
N GLY A 32 14.72 0.16 -22.81
CA GLY A 32 14.65 -1.29 -22.69
C GLY A 32 15.87 -1.96 -22.00
N GLU A 33 16.98 -1.24 -21.84
CA GLU A 33 18.17 -1.70 -21.10
C GLU A 33 18.07 -1.35 -19.60
N GLN A 34 17.20 -0.43 -19.22
CA GLN A 34 17.03 -0.02 -17.84
C GLN A 34 16.14 -1.00 -17.09
N VAL A 35 16.59 -1.44 -15.92
CA VAL A 35 15.80 -2.28 -15.03
C VAL A 35 15.05 -1.46 -14.00
N VAL A 36 13.91 -1.97 -13.55
CA VAL A 36 13.19 -1.41 -12.41
C VAL A 36 14.00 -1.71 -11.14
N PRO A 37 14.34 -0.70 -10.32
CA PRO A 37 15.02 -0.93 -9.05
C PRO A 37 14.22 -1.86 -8.14
N ILE A 38 14.92 -2.62 -7.29
CA ILE A 38 14.26 -3.48 -6.31
C ILE A 38 13.38 -2.64 -5.39
N CYS A 39 12.09 -2.93 -5.41
CA CYS A 39 11.10 -2.34 -4.51
C CYS A 39 10.73 -3.36 -3.43
N LEU A 40 10.86 -2.95 -2.17
CA LEU A 40 10.53 -3.79 -1.02
C LEU A 40 9.12 -3.48 -0.49
N PRO A 41 8.45 -4.44 0.19
CA PRO A 41 7.10 -4.25 0.71
C PRO A 41 6.99 -3.04 1.66
N GLY A 42 6.01 -2.18 1.42
CA GLY A 42 5.79 -0.94 2.15
C GLY A 42 6.36 0.30 1.44
N GLN A 43 7.26 0.13 0.48
CA GLN A 43 7.77 1.24 -0.31
C GLN A 43 6.72 1.76 -1.30
N PHE A 44 6.91 3.01 -1.72
CA PHE A 44 6.05 3.72 -2.65
C PHE A 44 6.87 4.42 -3.73
N VAL A 45 6.20 5.02 -4.66
CA VAL A 45 6.76 5.83 -5.74
C VAL A 45 6.10 7.21 -5.79
N GLU A 46 6.77 8.17 -6.39
CA GLU A 46 6.21 9.50 -6.69
C GLU A 46 6.07 9.69 -8.18
N ILE A 47 4.84 9.68 -8.71
CA ILE A 47 4.54 9.83 -10.13
C ILE A 47 4.35 11.32 -10.46
N GLN A 48 5.08 11.80 -11.45
CA GLN A 48 4.86 13.15 -12.01
C GLN A 48 3.66 13.14 -12.96
N VAL A 49 2.68 13.98 -12.67
CA VAL A 49 1.55 14.25 -13.58
C VAL A 49 1.82 15.55 -14.31
N LYS A 50 1.96 15.47 -15.64
CA LYS A 50 2.17 16.62 -16.52
C LYS A 50 0.84 17.07 -17.14
N ASN A 51 0.79 18.32 -17.63
CA ASN A 51 -0.34 18.88 -18.40
C ASN A 51 -1.69 18.82 -17.66
N CYS A 52 -1.68 19.07 -16.35
CA CYS A 52 -2.88 19.13 -15.54
C CYS A 52 -2.89 20.41 -14.73
N ASP A 53 -3.78 21.35 -15.08
CA ASP A 53 -3.88 22.66 -14.42
C ASP A 53 -4.14 22.52 -12.92
N GLY A 54 -3.29 23.18 -12.13
CA GLY A 54 -3.36 23.14 -10.67
C GLY A 54 -2.78 21.88 -10.03
N VAL A 55 -2.14 20.98 -10.81
CA VAL A 55 -1.41 19.82 -10.29
C VAL A 55 0.09 20.04 -10.45
N MET A 56 0.73 20.51 -9.39
CA MET A 56 2.17 20.78 -9.38
C MET A 56 2.97 19.65 -8.73
N LEU A 57 2.39 18.96 -7.77
CA LEU A 57 3.08 17.94 -6.98
C LEU A 57 2.96 16.57 -7.65
N ARG A 58 3.96 15.71 -7.41
CA ARG A 58 3.89 14.29 -7.73
C ARG A 58 2.80 13.59 -6.91
N ARG A 59 2.46 12.39 -7.28
CA ARG A 59 1.48 11.55 -6.58
C ARG A 59 2.17 10.36 -5.94
N PRO A 60 2.14 10.25 -4.60
CA PRO A 60 2.64 9.07 -3.91
C PRO A 60 1.69 7.89 -4.16
N ILE A 61 2.23 6.80 -4.67
CA ILE A 61 1.49 5.56 -4.93
C ILE A 61 2.28 4.40 -4.36
N SER A 62 1.65 3.57 -3.54
CA SER A 62 2.25 2.37 -2.99
C SER A 62 2.58 1.35 -4.09
N VAL A 63 3.72 0.69 -3.96
CA VAL A 63 4.07 -0.40 -4.86
C VAL A 63 3.16 -1.60 -4.59
N TYR A 64 2.47 -2.08 -5.64
CA TYR A 64 1.66 -3.30 -5.61
C TYR A 64 2.51 -4.53 -5.88
N ALA A 65 3.29 -4.50 -6.95
CA ALA A 65 4.30 -5.49 -7.30
C ALA A 65 5.41 -4.86 -8.13
N ALA A 66 6.58 -5.47 -8.15
CA ALA A 66 7.67 -5.06 -9.02
C ALA A 66 8.52 -6.27 -9.42
N THR A 67 8.95 -6.26 -10.67
CA THR A 67 9.95 -7.16 -11.24
C THR A 67 11.11 -6.33 -11.79
N GLU A 68 12.14 -6.93 -12.34
CA GLU A 68 13.19 -6.20 -13.04
C GLU A 68 12.67 -5.44 -14.28
N ARG A 69 11.51 -5.78 -14.81
CA ARG A 69 10.96 -5.23 -16.05
C ARG A 69 9.68 -4.41 -15.88
N THR A 70 8.92 -4.65 -14.82
CA THR A 70 7.63 -4.01 -14.61
C THR A 70 7.49 -3.50 -13.19
N LEU A 71 6.76 -2.40 -13.07
CA LEU A 71 6.29 -1.82 -11.82
C LEU A 71 4.77 -1.78 -11.88
N ASP A 72 4.11 -2.45 -10.95
CA ASP A 72 2.66 -2.53 -10.87
C ASP A 72 2.15 -1.63 -9.75
N LEU A 73 1.22 -0.74 -10.06
CA LEU A 73 0.68 0.26 -9.17
C LEU A 73 -0.84 0.21 -9.16
N LEU A 74 -1.43 -0.02 -7.99
CA LEU A 74 -2.88 0.07 -7.80
C LEU A 74 -3.24 1.54 -7.54
N ILE A 75 -3.97 2.15 -8.45
CA ILE A 75 -4.26 3.59 -8.45
C ILE A 75 -5.75 3.83 -8.32
N GLN A 76 -6.12 4.63 -7.31
CA GLN A 76 -7.49 5.08 -7.09
C GLN A 76 -7.64 6.55 -7.49
N ASN A 77 -8.71 6.88 -8.19
CA ASN A 77 -9.09 8.27 -8.46
C ASN A 77 -9.54 8.94 -7.15
N ALA A 78 -8.64 9.73 -6.58
CA ALA A 78 -8.86 10.50 -5.35
C ALA A 78 -8.80 12.02 -5.58
N GLY A 79 -8.62 12.47 -6.83
CA GLY A 79 -8.56 13.87 -7.20
C GLY A 79 -7.86 14.11 -8.53
N LYS A 80 -7.73 15.37 -8.95
CA LYS A 80 -7.26 15.76 -10.30
C LYS A 80 -6.02 15.03 -10.80
N GLY A 81 -5.00 14.86 -9.96
CA GLY A 81 -3.76 14.18 -10.39
C GLY A 81 -3.96 12.68 -10.63
N THR A 82 -4.67 11.99 -9.76
CA THR A 82 -4.99 10.57 -9.95
C THR A 82 -6.05 10.36 -11.03
N GLU A 83 -6.92 11.33 -11.27
CA GLU A 83 -7.87 11.31 -12.40
C GLU A 83 -7.14 11.27 -13.74
N VAL A 84 -6.06 12.07 -13.91
CA VAL A 84 -5.22 12.01 -15.11
C VAL A 84 -4.60 10.62 -15.28
N LEU A 85 -4.11 10.01 -14.20
CA LEU A 85 -3.55 8.65 -14.25
C LEU A 85 -4.63 7.61 -14.61
N CYS A 86 -5.83 7.72 -14.03
CA CYS A 86 -6.95 6.82 -14.31
C CYS A 86 -7.44 6.92 -15.77
N ASN A 87 -7.31 8.09 -16.40
CA ASN A 87 -7.74 8.31 -17.79
C ASN A 87 -6.61 8.13 -18.80
N ALA A 88 -5.38 7.90 -18.35
CA ALA A 88 -4.23 7.76 -19.24
C ALA A 88 -4.37 6.50 -20.12
N PRO A 89 -4.24 6.63 -21.46
CA PRO A 89 -4.19 5.47 -22.34
C PRO A 89 -2.87 4.70 -22.17
N VAL A 90 -2.88 3.42 -22.50
CA VAL A 90 -1.66 2.60 -22.68
C VAL A 90 -0.75 3.30 -23.69
N GLY A 91 0.56 3.34 -23.42
CA GLY A 91 1.56 4.12 -24.15
C GLY A 91 1.86 5.49 -23.53
N SER A 92 1.08 5.92 -22.52
CA SER A 92 1.37 7.16 -21.79
C SER A 92 2.67 7.06 -21.00
N ARG A 93 3.45 8.14 -20.96
CA ARG A 93 4.75 8.19 -20.29
C ARG A 93 4.71 9.08 -19.06
N PHE A 94 5.32 8.57 -17.99
CA PHE A 94 5.39 9.23 -16.70
C PHE A 94 6.81 9.17 -16.15
N ASN A 95 7.24 10.27 -15.57
CA ASN A 95 8.47 10.30 -14.81
C ASN A 95 8.16 9.84 -13.36
N ILE A 96 8.88 8.84 -12.88
CA ILE A 96 8.64 8.20 -11.59
C ILE A 96 9.91 8.19 -10.74
N LEU A 97 9.81 8.69 -9.50
CA LEU A 97 10.85 8.55 -8.48
C LEU A 97 10.59 7.26 -7.69
N LEU A 98 11.57 6.37 -7.61
CA LEU A 98 11.46 5.08 -6.92
C LEU A 98 12.84 4.50 -6.53
N PRO A 99 12.92 3.56 -5.55
CA PRO A 99 11.91 3.31 -4.53
C PRO A 99 12.00 4.35 -3.42
N LEU A 100 10.87 4.68 -2.80
CA LEU A 100 10.80 5.66 -1.71
C LEU A 100 10.29 4.99 -0.41
N GLY A 101 10.62 5.59 0.72
CA GLY A 101 10.16 5.12 2.02
C GLY A 101 10.95 3.93 2.59
N ASN A 102 10.59 3.51 3.80
CA ASN A 102 11.10 2.31 4.46
C ASN A 102 10.23 1.07 4.13
N THR A 103 10.41 -0.02 4.86
CA THR A 103 9.78 -1.31 4.54
C THR A 103 9.17 -1.94 5.79
N PHE A 104 8.19 -2.82 5.60
CA PHE A 104 7.71 -3.71 6.64
C PHE A 104 8.81 -4.68 7.11
N ARG A 105 8.81 -4.98 8.39
CA ARG A 105 9.65 -6.06 8.94
C ARG A 105 8.90 -7.38 8.79
N ILE A 106 9.42 -8.26 7.94
CA ILE A 106 8.87 -9.60 7.76
C ILE A 106 9.23 -10.44 9.01
N PRO A 107 8.29 -11.20 9.60
CA PRO A 107 8.54 -11.99 10.79
C PRO A 107 9.37 -13.25 10.47
N GLU A 108 9.76 -13.96 11.52
CA GLU A 108 10.47 -15.24 11.40
C GLU A 108 9.54 -16.37 10.92
N ALA A 109 10.14 -17.45 10.44
CA ALA A 109 9.43 -18.65 10.01
C ALA A 109 8.55 -19.22 11.16
N GLY A 110 7.35 -19.70 10.80
CA GLY A 110 6.35 -20.18 11.76
C GLY A 110 5.45 -19.09 12.34
N ALA A 111 5.66 -17.83 12.00
CA ALA A 111 4.72 -16.75 12.32
C ALA A 111 3.38 -16.96 11.61
N ARG A 112 2.32 -16.41 12.20
CA ARG A 112 0.97 -16.33 11.63
C ARG A 112 0.59 -14.86 11.47
N PRO A 113 1.01 -14.21 10.38
CA PRO A 113 0.75 -12.80 10.16
C PRO A 113 -0.67 -12.57 9.66
N LEU A 114 -1.31 -11.49 10.15
CA LEU A 114 -2.55 -10.94 9.62
C LEU A 114 -2.23 -9.62 8.88
N LEU A 115 -2.63 -9.55 7.62
CA LEU A 115 -2.46 -8.39 6.75
C LEU A 115 -3.83 -7.74 6.52
N VAL A 116 -4.03 -6.58 7.13
CA VAL A 116 -5.31 -5.85 7.08
C VAL A 116 -5.22 -4.71 6.08
N GLY A 117 -6.04 -4.79 5.03
CA GLY A 117 -6.09 -3.79 3.96
C GLY A 117 -7.46 -3.11 3.85
N GLY A 118 -7.47 -1.79 3.65
CA GLY A 118 -8.70 -1.04 3.41
C GLY A 118 -8.61 -0.14 2.18
N GLY A 119 -9.57 -0.26 1.25
CA GLY A 119 -9.53 0.52 0.00
C GLY A 119 -8.24 0.27 -0.79
N VAL A 120 -7.58 1.32 -1.27
CA VAL A 120 -6.30 1.21 -2.01
C VAL A 120 -5.13 0.74 -1.13
N GLY A 121 -5.26 0.81 0.20
CA GLY A 121 -4.27 0.28 1.16
C GLY A 121 -4.08 -1.24 1.08
N VAL A 122 -4.87 -1.95 0.27
CA VAL A 122 -4.61 -3.36 -0.05
C VAL A 122 -3.32 -3.55 -0.86
N ALA A 123 -2.86 -2.54 -1.59
CA ALA A 123 -1.67 -2.62 -2.44
C ALA A 123 -0.40 -3.02 -1.66
N PRO A 124 0.04 -2.29 -0.62
CA PRO A 124 1.21 -2.69 0.15
C PRO A 124 1.01 -4.01 0.92
N MET A 125 -0.24 -4.40 1.20
CA MET A 125 -0.54 -5.70 1.82
C MET A 125 -0.30 -6.84 0.84
N TYR A 126 -0.67 -6.69 -0.42
CA TYR A 126 -0.36 -7.68 -1.46
C TYR A 126 1.16 -7.87 -1.62
N ALA A 127 1.90 -6.76 -1.81
CA ALA A 127 3.37 -6.82 -1.91
C ALA A 127 4.01 -7.52 -0.70
N LEU A 128 3.52 -7.23 0.51
CA LEU A 128 4.01 -7.85 1.74
C LEU A 128 3.68 -9.35 1.79
N GLY A 129 2.47 -9.73 1.43
CA GLY A 129 2.05 -11.14 1.38
C GLY A 129 2.89 -11.96 0.41
N CYS A 130 3.14 -11.45 -0.79
CA CYS A 130 4.03 -12.09 -1.77
C CYS A 130 5.43 -12.31 -1.20
N ALA A 131 5.99 -11.29 -0.52
CA ALA A 131 7.31 -11.40 0.08
C ALA A 131 7.37 -12.38 1.27
N MET A 132 6.29 -12.50 2.05
CA MET A 132 6.17 -13.49 3.11
C MET A 132 6.09 -14.90 2.53
N LYS A 133 5.22 -15.11 1.52
CA LYS A 133 5.08 -16.41 0.85
C LYS A 133 6.39 -16.88 0.24
N ALA A 134 7.15 -15.99 -0.38
CA ALA A 134 8.48 -16.29 -0.92
C ALA A 134 9.50 -16.75 0.16
N LYS A 135 9.23 -16.45 1.44
CA LYS A 135 10.00 -16.90 2.60
C LYS A 135 9.38 -18.11 3.32
N GLY A 136 8.34 -18.71 2.75
CA GLY A 136 7.64 -19.84 3.34
C GLY A 136 6.74 -19.47 4.53
N ILE A 137 6.31 -18.22 4.63
CA ILE A 137 5.37 -17.74 5.65
C ILE A 137 4.01 -17.54 4.97
N GLU A 138 3.01 -18.26 5.41
CA GLU A 138 1.65 -18.15 4.86
C GLU A 138 0.93 -16.93 5.48
N PRO A 139 0.61 -15.89 4.68
CA PRO A 139 -0.12 -14.74 5.19
C PRO A 139 -1.62 -15.02 5.24
N THR A 140 -2.30 -14.41 6.20
CA THR A 140 -3.76 -14.27 6.21
C THR A 140 -4.12 -12.83 5.85
N PHE A 141 -4.96 -12.63 4.84
CA PHE A 141 -5.48 -11.33 4.46
C PHE A 141 -6.87 -11.10 5.06
N LEU A 142 -7.08 -9.91 5.59
CA LEU A 142 -8.40 -9.40 5.98
C LEU A 142 -8.61 -8.06 5.27
N LEU A 143 -9.41 -8.07 4.23
CA LEU A 143 -9.65 -6.89 3.38
C LEU A 143 -11.03 -6.31 3.66
N GLY A 144 -11.07 -4.98 3.83
CA GLY A 144 -12.30 -4.25 4.10
C GLY A 144 -12.60 -3.20 3.03
N ALA A 145 -13.87 -3.09 2.67
CA ALA A 145 -14.37 -2.04 1.78
C ALA A 145 -15.80 -1.63 2.13
N ARG A 146 -16.29 -0.55 1.52
CA ARG A 146 -17.70 -0.16 1.66
C ARG A 146 -18.64 -1.14 0.96
N SER A 147 -18.26 -1.62 -0.22
CA SER A 147 -19.01 -2.61 -1.01
C SER A 147 -18.08 -3.43 -1.89
N ALA A 148 -18.57 -4.53 -2.46
CA ALA A 148 -17.85 -5.42 -3.36
C ALA A 148 -17.16 -4.71 -4.54
N GLY A 149 -17.80 -3.67 -5.10
CA GLY A 149 -17.26 -2.91 -6.24
C GLY A 149 -16.06 -2.00 -5.92
N HIS A 150 -15.59 -1.97 -4.66
CA HIS A 150 -14.42 -1.20 -4.26
C HIS A 150 -13.13 -2.03 -4.18
N PHE A 151 -13.21 -3.34 -4.40
CA PHE A 151 -12.02 -4.20 -4.44
C PHE A 151 -11.37 -4.21 -5.82
N SER A 152 -10.06 -4.44 -5.85
CA SER A 152 -9.32 -4.93 -7.01
C SER A 152 -9.60 -6.42 -7.23
N ASP A 153 -8.88 -7.07 -8.15
CA ASP A 153 -8.98 -8.51 -8.32
C ASP A 153 -8.56 -9.27 -7.06
N LEU A 154 -9.53 -9.90 -6.41
CA LEU A 154 -9.33 -10.64 -5.18
C LEU A 154 -8.60 -11.98 -5.41
N SER A 155 -8.59 -12.50 -6.64
CA SER A 155 -7.89 -13.74 -6.98
C SER A 155 -6.37 -13.62 -6.79
N HIS A 156 -5.83 -12.42 -6.91
CA HIS A 156 -4.42 -12.15 -6.60
C HIS A 156 -4.11 -12.49 -5.14
N PHE A 157 -4.93 -12.03 -4.20
CA PHE A 157 -4.74 -12.29 -2.76
C PHE A 157 -4.96 -13.76 -2.41
N ASP A 158 -6.01 -14.35 -2.94
CA ASP A 158 -6.36 -15.77 -2.73
C ASP A 158 -5.23 -16.71 -3.23
N SER A 159 -4.53 -16.33 -4.29
CA SER A 159 -3.37 -17.06 -4.80
C SER A 159 -2.15 -17.01 -3.87
N VAL A 160 -2.08 -16.03 -2.97
CA VAL A 160 -0.92 -15.75 -2.08
C VAL A 160 -1.12 -16.31 -0.69
N GLY A 161 -2.33 -16.21 -0.11
CA GLY A 161 -2.63 -16.65 1.25
C GLY A 161 -4.12 -16.80 1.50
N GLU A 162 -4.49 -17.10 2.74
CA GLU A 162 -5.88 -17.20 3.15
C GLU A 162 -6.54 -15.82 3.11
N LEU A 163 -7.71 -15.70 2.47
CA LEU A 163 -8.39 -14.42 2.23
C LEU A 163 -9.73 -14.35 2.95
N PHE A 164 -9.88 -13.32 3.76
CA PHE A 164 -11.14 -12.93 4.42
C PHE A 164 -11.56 -11.53 3.99
N ILE A 165 -12.85 -11.31 3.88
CA ILE A 165 -13.43 -10.08 3.34
C ILE A 165 -14.55 -9.58 4.23
N THR A 166 -14.60 -8.26 4.40
CA THR A 166 -15.75 -7.59 5.02
C THR A 166 -16.20 -6.41 4.15
N THR A 167 -17.51 -6.22 4.07
CA THR A 167 -18.11 -5.03 3.44
C THR A 167 -19.15 -4.41 4.36
N GLU A 168 -19.20 -3.06 4.37
CA GLU A 168 -20.15 -2.35 5.22
C GLU A 168 -21.60 -2.64 4.82
N ASP A 169 -21.85 -2.85 3.51
CA ASP A 169 -23.18 -3.08 2.93
C ASP A 169 -23.55 -4.58 2.80
N ALA A 170 -22.72 -5.51 3.28
CA ALA A 170 -22.92 -6.95 3.14
C ALA A 170 -22.93 -7.49 1.71
N SER A 171 -22.38 -6.74 0.74
CA SER A 171 -22.35 -7.18 -0.67
C SER A 171 -21.31 -8.27 -0.95
N LEU A 172 -20.31 -8.46 -0.04
CA LEU A 172 -19.32 -9.51 -0.12
C LEU A 172 -18.70 -9.78 1.26
N GLY A 173 -18.48 -11.06 1.59
CA GLY A 173 -17.88 -11.46 2.87
C GLY A 173 -18.78 -11.20 4.08
N GLU A 174 -18.17 -10.96 5.25
CA GLU A 174 -18.92 -10.60 6.45
C GLU A 174 -19.34 -9.13 6.42
N GLN A 175 -20.52 -8.82 6.97
CA GLN A 175 -20.99 -7.44 7.10
C GLN A 175 -20.24 -6.71 8.22
N GLY A 176 -19.79 -5.48 7.95
CA GLY A 176 -19.26 -4.58 8.96
C GLY A 176 -17.83 -4.11 8.67
N TYR A 177 -17.10 -3.79 9.72
CA TYR A 177 -15.70 -3.34 9.64
C TYR A 177 -14.73 -4.49 9.91
N VAL A 178 -13.49 -4.36 9.45
CA VAL A 178 -12.44 -5.39 9.63
C VAL A 178 -12.28 -5.82 11.09
N THR A 179 -12.45 -4.93 12.06
CA THR A 179 -12.37 -5.24 13.50
C THR A 179 -13.55 -6.05 14.05
N GLN A 180 -14.60 -6.23 13.25
CA GLN A 180 -15.78 -6.99 13.63
C GLN A 180 -15.77 -8.42 13.05
N HIS A 181 -14.90 -8.68 12.05
CA HIS A 181 -14.83 -9.97 11.37
C HIS A 181 -14.55 -11.12 12.33
N SER A 182 -15.26 -12.22 12.14
CA SER A 182 -15.23 -13.41 13.03
C SER A 182 -13.84 -14.05 13.13
N ILE A 183 -13.00 -13.91 12.08
CA ILE A 183 -11.64 -14.47 12.03
C ILE A 183 -10.75 -13.98 13.18
N LEU A 184 -10.94 -12.76 13.66
CA LEU A 184 -10.17 -12.19 14.75
C LEU A 184 -10.37 -12.94 16.08
N ARG A 185 -11.48 -13.70 16.21
CA ARG A 185 -11.78 -14.55 17.36
C ARG A 185 -11.49 -16.01 17.09
N ALA A 186 -11.58 -16.42 15.80
CA ALA A 186 -11.42 -17.81 15.39
C ALA A 186 -9.96 -18.24 15.30
N GLN A 187 -9.06 -17.35 14.98
CA GLN A 187 -7.64 -17.62 14.81
C GLN A 187 -6.76 -16.76 15.73
N LYS A 188 -5.55 -17.25 16.02
CA LYS A 188 -4.54 -16.51 16.77
C LYS A 188 -3.43 -16.06 15.82
N PHE A 189 -3.19 -14.76 15.80
CA PHE A 189 -2.14 -14.13 14.99
C PHE A 189 -0.94 -13.77 15.86
N THR A 190 0.24 -13.72 15.24
CA THR A 190 1.50 -13.36 15.92
C THR A 190 1.99 -11.98 15.55
N HIS A 191 1.58 -11.47 14.40
CA HIS A 191 1.96 -10.16 13.86
C HIS A 191 0.80 -9.58 13.07
N ILE A 192 0.62 -8.28 13.15
CA ILE A 192 -0.42 -7.57 12.40
C ILE A 192 0.23 -6.47 11.56
N TYR A 193 -0.17 -6.41 10.30
CA TYR A 193 0.25 -5.40 9.35
C TYR A 193 -0.99 -4.72 8.79
N MET A 194 -0.95 -3.40 8.62
CA MET A 194 -2.13 -2.68 8.16
C MET A 194 -1.80 -1.51 7.25
N CYS A 195 -2.70 -1.25 6.32
CA CYS A 195 -2.73 -0.04 5.50
C CYS A 195 -4.16 0.28 5.06
N GLY A 196 -4.52 1.55 5.05
CA GLY A 196 -5.84 2.03 4.63
C GLY A 196 -6.29 3.26 5.41
N PRO A 197 -7.60 3.53 5.48
CA PRO A 197 -8.13 4.70 6.18
C PRO A 197 -7.66 4.78 7.63
N THR A 198 -7.24 5.96 8.06
CA THR A 198 -6.72 6.19 9.43
C THR A 198 -7.65 5.67 10.53
N PRO A 199 -9.00 5.86 10.48
CA PRO A 199 -9.89 5.29 11.49
C PRO A 199 -9.83 3.76 11.56
N MET A 200 -9.72 3.08 10.41
CA MET A 200 -9.55 1.63 10.35
C MET A 200 -8.23 1.20 11.01
N MET A 201 -7.13 1.84 10.62
CA MET A 201 -5.80 1.50 11.16
C MET A 201 -5.74 1.73 12.68
N LYS A 202 -6.31 2.83 13.19
CA LYS A 202 -6.41 3.08 14.63
C LYS A 202 -7.21 2.00 15.36
N ALA A 203 -8.33 1.57 14.79
CA ALA A 203 -9.16 0.52 15.40
C ALA A 203 -8.42 -0.84 15.43
N VAL A 204 -7.75 -1.20 14.35
CA VAL A 204 -6.93 -2.43 14.27
C VAL A 204 -5.74 -2.36 15.22
N ALA A 205 -5.04 -1.22 15.30
CA ALA A 205 -3.91 -1.02 16.22
C ALA A 205 -4.34 -1.13 17.69
N ARG A 206 -5.53 -0.60 18.03
CA ARG A 206 -6.09 -0.74 19.38
C ARG A 206 -6.36 -2.20 19.71
N TRP A 207 -7.04 -2.91 18.82
CA TRP A 207 -7.30 -4.34 18.99
C TRP A 207 -5.99 -5.14 19.12
N ALA A 208 -5.00 -4.87 18.28
CA ALA A 208 -3.69 -5.51 18.35
C ALA A 208 -3.01 -5.30 19.72
N ARG A 209 -3.11 -4.08 20.27
CA ARG A 209 -2.58 -3.72 21.59
C ARG A 209 -3.29 -4.47 22.71
N GLU A 210 -4.63 -4.57 22.65
CA GLU A 210 -5.45 -5.30 23.63
C GLU A 210 -5.10 -6.79 23.63
N GLU A 211 -4.82 -7.38 22.48
CA GLU A 211 -4.38 -8.77 22.33
C GLU A 211 -2.87 -8.98 22.57
N GLY A 212 -2.11 -7.93 22.81
CA GLY A 212 -0.65 -7.99 23.00
C GLY A 212 0.13 -8.40 21.75
N ILE A 213 -0.40 -8.15 20.56
CA ILE A 213 0.20 -8.55 19.27
C ILE A 213 0.98 -7.37 18.66
N PRO A 214 2.27 -7.55 18.31
CA PRO A 214 3.04 -6.53 17.62
C PRO A 214 2.44 -6.18 16.27
N SER A 215 2.38 -4.87 15.96
CA SER A 215 1.74 -4.41 14.73
C SER A 215 2.47 -3.26 14.07
N GLN A 216 2.41 -3.21 12.74
CA GLN A 216 2.98 -2.17 11.89
C GLN A 216 1.90 -1.58 10.98
N ALA A 217 1.93 -0.25 10.82
CA ALA A 217 1.03 0.48 9.93
C ALA A 217 1.82 1.22 8.85
N SER A 218 1.34 1.17 7.61
CA SER A 218 1.81 2.01 6.51
C SER A 218 0.90 3.23 6.40
N LEU A 219 1.45 4.42 6.61
CA LEU A 219 0.71 5.68 6.63
C LEU A 219 0.64 6.33 5.25
N GLU A 220 -0.49 6.99 4.98
CA GLU A 220 -0.77 7.74 3.75
C GLU A 220 -0.96 9.23 4.08
N ASN A 221 0.14 9.94 4.33
CA ASN A 221 0.09 11.38 4.56
C ASN A 221 0.23 12.16 3.24
N HIS A 222 -0.26 13.41 3.22
CA HIS A 222 0.01 14.31 2.11
C HIS A 222 1.52 14.48 1.91
N MET A 223 1.99 14.31 0.68
CA MET A 223 3.39 14.41 0.34
C MET A 223 3.62 15.47 -0.75
N ALA A 224 4.79 16.11 -0.71
CA ALA A 224 5.21 17.06 -1.74
C ALA A 224 6.53 16.65 -2.38
N CYS A 225 7.57 16.34 -1.59
CA CYS A 225 8.89 16.01 -2.12
C CYS A 225 9.21 14.51 -2.17
N GLY A 226 8.56 13.68 -1.36
CA GLY A 226 8.81 12.24 -1.25
C GLY A 226 10.17 11.82 -0.65
N ILE A 227 11.04 12.79 -0.29
CA ILE A 227 12.45 12.55 0.08
C ILE A 227 12.86 13.18 1.44
N GLY A 228 11.89 13.59 2.28
CA GLY A 228 12.14 14.08 3.64
C GLY A 228 12.58 15.53 3.78
N VAL A 229 12.56 16.35 2.72
CA VAL A 229 13.13 17.71 2.75
C VAL A 229 12.08 18.79 3.06
N CYS A 230 10.85 18.66 2.56
CA CYS A 230 9.83 19.71 2.65
C CYS A 230 9.00 19.70 3.95
N LEU A 231 9.08 18.64 4.74
CA LEU A 231 8.34 18.41 6.00
C LEU A 231 6.81 18.42 5.85
N CYS A 232 6.27 18.29 4.63
CA CYS A 232 4.84 18.28 4.37
C CYS A 232 4.14 17.06 4.99
N CYS A 233 4.82 15.90 5.01
CA CYS A 233 4.28 14.61 5.47
C CYS A 233 4.67 14.27 6.92
N VAL A 234 4.88 15.28 7.77
CA VAL A 234 5.29 15.05 9.16
C VAL A 234 4.15 14.38 9.94
N GLU A 235 4.52 13.33 10.67
CA GLU A 235 3.67 12.61 11.61
C GLU A 235 4.25 12.77 13.04
N PRO A 236 3.45 13.18 14.03
CA PRO A 236 3.87 13.19 15.42
C PRO A 236 3.95 11.76 15.97
N THR A 237 5.08 11.44 16.60
CA THR A 237 5.32 10.13 17.22
C THR A 237 5.84 10.28 18.64
N VAL A 238 5.85 9.19 19.40
CA VAL A 238 6.46 9.17 20.74
C VAL A 238 7.98 9.46 20.73
N LYS A 239 8.60 9.35 19.55
CA LYS A 239 10.03 9.66 19.32
C LYS A 239 10.23 11.03 18.64
N GLY A 240 9.24 11.93 18.73
CA GLY A 240 9.24 13.23 18.07
C GLY A 240 8.60 13.19 16.67
N HIS A 241 8.82 14.26 15.92
CA HIS A 241 8.25 14.40 14.58
C HIS A 241 9.03 13.58 13.55
N LYS A 242 8.34 12.78 12.75
CA LYS A 242 8.90 11.92 11.71
C LYS A 242 8.32 12.27 10.36
N THR A 243 9.13 12.19 9.31
CA THR A 243 8.63 12.37 7.93
C THR A 243 8.17 11.03 7.37
N VAL A 244 6.88 10.92 7.00
CA VAL A 244 6.30 9.67 6.49
C VAL A 244 7.02 9.19 5.22
N CYS A 245 7.46 10.09 4.36
CA CYS A 245 8.15 9.73 3.13
C CYS A 245 9.59 9.21 3.30
N ASN A 246 10.27 9.55 4.41
CA ASN A 246 11.67 9.16 4.61
C ASN A 246 11.87 8.26 5.84
N ASP A 247 11.26 8.60 7.00
CA ASP A 247 11.29 7.77 8.21
C ASP A 247 10.28 6.63 8.15
N GLY A 248 9.15 6.83 7.39
CA GLY A 248 8.09 5.87 7.08
C GLY A 248 8.19 5.36 5.64
N PRO A 249 7.06 4.98 5.04
CA PRO A 249 5.69 5.09 5.55
C PRO A 249 5.31 4.07 6.63
N VAL A 250 6.11 3.04 6.83
CA VAL A 250 5.85 1.98 7.79
C VAL A 250 6.35 2.37 9.18
N PHE A 251 5.46 2.34 10.15
CA PHE A 251 5.74 2.59 11.56
C PHE A 251 5.28 1.42 12.42
N ASP A 252 5.99 1.17 13.50
CA ASP A 252 5.45 0.39 14.60
C ASP A 252 4.27 1.16 15.22
N THR A 253 3.15 0.50 15.45
CA THR A 253 1.97 1.23 15.97
C THR A 253 2.18 1.77 17.39
N THR A 254 3.15 1.22 18.12
CA THR A 254 3.57 1.75 19.44
C THR A 254 4.33 3.07 19.35
N GLU A 255 4.82 3.45 18.17
CA GLU A 255 5.46 4.73 17.95
C GLU A 255 4.46 5.85 17.63
N LEU A 256 3.26 5.49 17.18
CA LEU A 256 2.23 6.44 16.74
C LEU A 256 1.40 6.93 17.95
N LEU A 257 1.08 8.22 17.96
CA LEU A 257 0.21 8.81 18.98
C LEU A 257 -1.27 8.51 18.67
N TRP A 258 -1.58 7.24 18.61
CA TRP A 258 -2.92 6.71 18.38
C TRP A 258 -3.52 6.22 19.69
N ASP A 259 -4.46 6.97 20.19
CA ASP A 259 -5.24 6.65 21.40
C ASP A 259 -6.32 5.59 21.11
#